data_3b2bdbac5b6cd870c9761c23eb4de67f
#
_entry.id   3b2bdbac5b6cd870c9761c23eb4de67f
#
_cell.length_a   1.000
_cell.length_b   1.000
_cell.length_c   1.000
_cell.angle_alpha   90.00
_cell.angle_beta   90.00
_cell.angle_gamma   90.00
#
_symmetry.space_group_name_H-M   'P 1'
#
loop_
_entity.id
_entity.type
_entity.pdbx_description
1 polymer ?
#
loop_
_entity_poly.entity_id
_entity_poly.type
_entity_poly.pdbx_seq_one_letter_code
_entity_poly.pdbx_strand_id
1 'polypeptide(L)'
;MIYKRVLLKLSGEALLGDRSYGIDPKRIAQYAKEIKSVTELGLEVAVVIGGGNIFRGVSAASNGIDRVQGDYMGMLATVINGMALQSALEEENVQTRLQTAIKIEAVAEPYIKRKAVRHLEKKRVVIFGGGTGNPFFTTDSAAVLRAIEINADVILKGTRVDGVYDSDPEKNENAIQYDTISFNDVIKKNLKIMDSTAFTLSQENNLPIVVFNMNKTSNLLKLINGTKIGTSIKN
;
A
#
# COMPACT_ATOMS: atom_id res chain seq x y z
N MET A 1 17.33 3.16 -12.04
CA MET A 1 15.93 2.82 -11.65
C MET A 1 15.24 2.12 -12.81
N ILE A 2 14.45 1.10 -12.51
CA ILE A 2 13.68 0.33 -13.51
C ILE A 2 12.23 0.82 -13.67
N TYR A 3 11.76 1.69 -12.78
CA TYR A 3 10.44 2.30 -12.79
C TYR A 3 10.53 3.82 -12.76
N LYS A 4 9.54 4.49 -13.33
CA LYS A 4 9.37 5.95 -13.28
C LYS A 4 8.36 6.36 -12.21
N ARG A 5 7.24 5.63 -12.10
CA ARG A 5 6.15 5.90 -11.18
C ARG A 5 5.68 4.61 -10.53
N VAL A 6 5.62 4.59 -9.21
CA VAL A 6 5.18 3.42 -8.45
C VAL A 6 4.03 3.78 -7.52
N LEU A 7 3.20 2.78 -7.23
CA LEU A 7 2.28 2.85 -6.11
C LEU A 7 2.76 1.88 -5.02
N LEU A 8 3.15 2.42 -3.88
CA LEU A 8 3.52 1.66 -2.69
C LEU A 8 2.26 1.39 -1.84
N LYS A 9 1.92 0.12 -1.66
CA LYS A 9 0.82 -0.29 -0.79
C LYS A 9 1.36 -0.83 0.52
N LEU A 10 0.96 -0.22 1.62
CA LEU A 10 1.33 -0.61 2.97
C LEU A 10 0.11 -1.11 3.75
N SER A 11 0.28 -2.16 4.55
CA SER A 11 -0.74 -2.56 5.52
C SER A 11 -0.76 -1.58 6.69
N GLY A 12 -1.95 -1.27 7.23
CA GLY A 12 -2.03 -0.51 8.48
C GLY A 12 -1.32 -1.24 9.63
N GLU A 13 -1.40 -2.57 9.67
CA GLU A 13 -0.68 -3.39 10.67
C GLU A 13 0.83 -3.23 10.62
N ALA A 14 1.38 -2.87 9.47
CA ALA A 14 2.80 -2.58 9.33
C ALA A 14 3.23 -1.35 10.15
N LEU A 15 2.30 -0.48 10.56
CA LEU A 15 2.56 0.68 11.42
C LEU A 15 2.51 0.36 12.93
N LEU A 16 2.10 -0.85 13.33
CA LEU A 16 2.02 -1.22 14.74
C LEU A 16 3.40 -1.29 15.42
N GLY A 17 4.45 -1.68 14.68
CA GLY A 17 5.71 -2.07 15.30
C GLY A 17 5.45 -3.22 16.29
N ASP A 18 5.86 -3.03 17.53
CA ASP A 18 5.65 -3.98 18.65
C ASP A 18 4.35 -3.68 19.42
N ARG A 19 3.53 -2.74 18.96
CA ARG A 19 2.28 -2.34 19.62
C ARG A 19 1.12 -3.23 19.17
N SER A 20 0.11 -3.36 20.01
CA SER A 20 -1.14 -4.05 19.67
C SER A 20 -2.17 -3.15 18.97
N TYR A 21 -1.96 -1.80 19.01
CA TYR A 21 -2.90 -0.80 18.49
C TYR A 21 -2.18 0.51 18.15
N GLY A 22 -2.71 1.23 17.16
CA GLY A 22 -2.26 2.58 16.81
C GLY A 22 -1.05 2.61 15.89
N ILE A 23 -0.23 3.64 16.02
CA ILE A 23 0.92 3.91 15.16
C ILE A 23 2.19 3.95 16.02
N ASP A 24 3.19 3.16 15.64
CA ASP A 24 4.52 3.20 16.24
C ASP A 24 5.34 4.33 15.58
N PRO A 25 5.78 5.36 16.36
CA PRO A 25 6.57 6.45 15.82
C PRO A 25 7.90 6.02 15.19
N LYS A 26 8.54 4.97 15.70
CA LYS A 26 9.78 4.44 15.13
C LYS A 26 9.54 3.79 13.77
N ARG A 27 8.45 3.04 13.65
CA ARG A 27 8.08 2.34 12.42
C ARG A 27 7.71 3.32 11.31
N ILE A 28 6.91 4.33 11.62
CA ILE A 28 6.51 5.32 10.61
C ILE A 28 7.70 6.18 10.16
N ALA A 29 8.60 6.55 11.07
CA ALA A 29 9.84 7.25 10.73
C ALA A 29 10.78 6.38 9.85
N GLN A 30 10.87 5.06 10.12
CA GLN A 30 11.61 4.14 9.27
C GLN A 30 11.03 4.13 7.83
N TYR A 31 9.71 4.03 7.69
CA TYR A 31 9.06 4.03 6.37
C TYR A 31 9.22 5.36 5.65
N ALA A 32 9.18 6.49 6.37
CA ALA A 32 9.45 7.80 5.78
C ALA A 32 10.87 7.87 5.19
N LYS A 33 11.88 7.34 5.88
CA LYS A 33 13.27 7.28 5.39
C LYS A 33 13.42 6.38 4.17
N GLU A 34 12.78 5.22 4.15
CA GLU A 34 12.78 4.33 2.96
C GLU A 34 12.14 5.01 1.75
N ILE A 35 11.00 5.70 1.93
CA ILE A 35 10.33 6.44 0.85
C ILE A 35 11.20 7.61 0.38
N LYS A 36 11.79 8.36 1.30
CA LYS A 36 12.74 9.45 0.99
C LYS A 36 13.86 8.96 0.09
N SER A 37 14.51 7.86 0.45
CA SER A 37 15.67 7.33 -0.29
C SER A 37 15.40 7.07 -1.77
N VAL A 38 14.17 6.75 -2.14
CA VAL A 38 13.78 6.52 -3.54
C VAL A 38 13.25 7.79 -4.23
N THR A 39 12.65 8.71 -3.47
CA THR A 39 12.22 10.01 -4.01
C THR A 39 13.41 10.90 -4.38
N GLU A 40 14.50 10.83 -3.63
CA GLU A 40 15.76 11.54 -3.94
C GLU A 40 16.39 11.08 -5.25
N LEU A 41 16.10 9.86 -5.70
CA LEU A 41 16.47 9.38 -7.03
C LEU A 41 15.57 9.92 -8.17
N GLY A 42 14.53 10.68 -7.81
CA GLY A 42 13.56 11.21 -8.77
C GLY A 42 12.41 10.27 -9.11
N LEU A 43 12.21 9.17 -8.34
CA LEU A 43 11.05 8.29 -8.48
C LEU A 43 9.76 9.04 -8.12
N GLU A 44 8.70 8.83 -8.87
CA GLU A 44 7.36 9.31 -8.56
C GLU A 44 6.64 8.29 -7.68
N VAL A 45 6.38 8.64 -6.43
CA VAL A 45 5.82 7.71 -5.43
C VAL A 45 4.42 8.11 -5.01
N ALA A 46 3.47 7.22 -5.24
CA ALA A 46 2.15 7.25 -4.61
C ALA A 46 2.08 6.19 -3.52
N VAL A 47 1.34 6.47 -2.44
CA VAL A 47 1.19 5.55 -1.31
C VAL A 47 -0.29 5.32 -1.02
N VAL A 48 -0.68 4.05 -0.84
CA VAL A 48 -1.94 3.64 -0.22
C VAL A 48 -1.62 2.90 1.06
N ILE A 49 -2.22 3.32 2.15
CA ILE A 49 -2.01 2.70 3.46
C ILE A 49 -3.32 2.18 4.04
N GLY A 50 -3.31 0.96 4.60
CA GLY A 50 -4.47 0.36 5.26
C GLY A 50 -4.76 1.00 6.61
N GLY A 51 -5.95 0.69 7.18
CA GLY A 51 -6.42 1.20 8.48
C GLY A 51 -6.46 0.14 9.60
N GLY A 52 -6.00 -1.09 9.35
CA GLY A 52 -6.21 -2.23 10.24
C GLY A 52 -5.54 -2.17 11.62
N ASN A 53 -4.56 -1.26 11.81
CA ASN A 53 -3.95 -0.94 13.09
C ASN A 53 -4.85 -0.08 14.00
N ILE A 54 -5.84 0.61 13.43
CA ILE A 54 -6.76 1.51 14.14
C ILE A 54 -8.16 0.90 14.18
N PHE A 55 -8.66 0.42 13.03
CA PHE A 55 -10.01 -0.12 12.93
C PHE A 55 -10.13 -1.16 11.82
N ARG A 56 -10.84 -2.28 12.13
CA ARG A 56 -11.12 -3.36 11.18
C ARG A 56 -12.64 -3.52 11.02
N GLY A 57 -13.17 -3.11 9.87
CA GLY A 57 -14.60 -3.16 9.56
C GLY A 57 -15.20 -4.57 9.65
N VAL A 58 -14.45 -5.60 9.22
CA VAL A 58 -14.90 -7.01 9.30
C VAL A 58 -15.09 -7.46 10.76
N SER A 59 -14.17 -7.09 11.66
CA SER A 59 -14.31 -7.40 13.10
C SER A 59 -15.42 -6.58 13.77
N ALA A 60 -15.73 -5.40 13.25
CA ALA A 60 -16.80 -4.57 13.76
C ALA A 60 -18.18 -5.14 13.45
N ALA A 61 -18.36 -5.74 12.28
CA ALA A 61 -19.62 -6.39 11.90
C ALA A 61 -19.97 -7.57 12.84
N SER A 62 -18.97 -8.33 13.32
CA SER A 62 -19.19 -9.38 14.33
C SER A 62 -19.59 -8.84 15.71
N ASN A 63 -19.36 -7.54 15.97
CA ASN A 63 -19.73 -6.84 17.21
C ASN A 63 -21.00 -5.98 17.07
N GLY A 64 -21.83 -6.22 16.05
CA GLY A 64 -23.12 -5.55 15.87
C GLY A 64 -23.07 -4.18 15.18
N ILE A 65 -21.90 -3.76 14.66
CA ILE A 65 -21.80 -2.54 13.85
C ILE A 65 -22.22 -2.88 12.42
N ASP A 66 -23.07 -2.07 11.83
CA ASP A 66 -23.44 -2.20 10.41
C ASP A 66 -22.18 -2.21 9.51
N ARG A 67 -22.18 -3.08 8.51
CA ARG A 67 -21.03 -3.28 7.62
C ARG A 67 -20.62 -1.99 6.89
N VAL A 68 -21.57 -1.22 6.41
CA VAL A 68 -21.31 0.04 5.69
C VAL A 68 -20.67 1.06 6.63
N GLN A 69 -21.18 1.18 7.86
CA GLN A 69 -20.60 2.03 8.89
C GLN A 69 -19.17 1.59 9.25
N GLY A 70 -18.97 0.28 9.46
CA GLY A 70 -17.64 -0.29 9.73
C GLY A 70 -16.63 -0.01 8.63
N ASP A 71 -17.05 -0.09 7.37
CA ASP A 71 -16.18 0.21 6.24
C ASP A 71 -15.82 1.71 6.17
N TYR A 72 -16.76 2.63 6.46
CA TYR A 72 -16.45 4.06 6.59
C TYR A 72 -15.49 4.35 7.74
N MET A 73 -15.66 3.71 8.90
CA MET A 73 -14.71 3.83 10.01
C MET A 73 -13.30 3.35 9.60
N GLY A 74 -13.22 2.24 8.86
CA GLY A 74 -11.96 1.76 8.27
C GLY A 74 -11.35 2.75 7.27
N MET A 75 -12.17 3.39 6.44
CA MET A 75 -11.71 4.45 5.52
C MET A 75 -11.14 5.65 6.29
N LEU A 76 -11.80 6.10 7.36
CA LEU A 76 -11.30 7.17 8.23
C LEU A 76 -9.99 6.78 8.90
N ALA A 77 -9.84 5.53 9.33
CA ALA A 77 -8.58 5.00 9.87
C ALA A 77 -7.41 5.12 8.88
N THR A 78 -7.67 4.90 7.57
CA THR A 78 -6.65 5.12 6.54
C THR A 78 -6.25 6.58 6.40
N VAL A 79 -7.17 7.51 6.63
CA VAL A 79 -6.88 8.95 6.61
C VAL A 79 -5.97 9.32 7.77
N ILE A 80 -6.25 8.82 8.99
CA ILE A 80 -5.40 9.02 10.17
C ILE A 80 -3.97 8.52 9.89
N ASN A 81 -3.82 7.31 9.36
CA ASN A 81 -2.51 6.77 8.98
C ASN A 81 -1.82 7.61 7.88
N GLY A 82 -2.61 8.10 6.92
CA GLY A 82 -2.12 8.98 5.85
C GLY A 82 -1.57 10.30 6.39
N MET A 83 -2.26 10.93 7.35
CA MET A 83 -1.80 12.15 8.03
C MET A 83 -0.51 11.90 8.81
N ALA A 84 -0.42 10.79 9.52
CA ALA A 84 0.79 10.43 10.27
C ALA A 84 1.98 10.17 9.34
N LEU A 85 1.78 9.49 8.22
CA LEU A 85 2.83 9.28 7.22
C LEU A 85 3.23 10.60 6.54
N GLN A 86 2.27 11.49 6.28
CA GLN A 86 2.54 12.83 5.75
C GLN A 86 3.47 13.61 6.70
N SER A 87 3.13 13.68 7.99
CA SER A 87 3.97 14.36 8.99
C SER A 87 5.39 13.77 9.03
N ALA A 88 5.53 12.45 9.07
CA ALA A 88 6.84 11.79 9.13
C ALA A 88 7.69 12.04 7.86
N LEU A 89 7.06 12.10 6.68
CA LEU A 89 7.76 12.43 5.43
C LEU A 89 8.18 13.90 5.39
N GLU A 90 7.34 14.80 5.87
CA GLU A 90 7.64 16.24 5.91
C GLU A 90 8.74 16.56 6.92
N GLU A 91 8.85 15.83 8.05
CA GLU A 91 9.99 15.88 8.96
C GLU A 91 11.31 15.46 8.26
N GLU A 92 11.24 14.55 7.29
CA GLU A 92 12.37 14.14 6.46
C GLU A 92 12.61 15.09 5.25
N ASN A 93 11.92 16.24 5.18
CA ASN A 93 11.97 17.23 4.09
C ASN A 93 11.44 16.69 2.73
N VAL A 94 10.58 15.70 2.74
CA VAL A 94 9.88 15.20 1.55
C VAL A 94 8.57 15.96 1.37
N GLN A 95 8.37 16.60 0.22
CA GLN A 95 7.10 17.24 -0.09
C GLN A 95 6.00 16.22 -0.30
N THR A 96 4.86 16.40 0.34
CA THR A 96 3.74 15.45 0.28
C THR A 96 2.41 16.10 -0.10
N ARG A 97 1.44 15.27 -0.49
CA ARG A 97 0.02 15.63 -0.58
C ARG A 97 -0.83 14.44 -0.16
N LEU A 98 -1.66 14.66 0.85
CA LEU A 98 -2.70 13.70 1.23
C LEU A 98 -3.96 14.02 0.42
N GLN A 99 -4.46 13.02 -0.31
CA GLN A 99 -5.72 13.08 -1.06
C GLN A 99 -6.66 11.99 -0.58
N THR A 100 -7.94 12.30 -0.42
CA THR A 100 -8.93 11.35 0.10
C THR A 100 -10.08 11.14 -0.86
N ALA A 101 -10.56 9.90 -0.92
CA ALA A 101 -11.76 9.54 -1.67
C ALA A 101 -13.05 10.02 -0.99
N ILE A 102 -13.00 10.22 0.34
CA ILE A 102 -14.08 10.81 1.14
C ILE A 102 -13.72 12.27 1.36
N LYS A 103 -14.67 13.20 1.14
CA LYS A 103 -14.42 14.64 1.33
C LYS A 103 -14.23 14.97 2.81
N ILE A 104 -13.00 15.36 3.17
CA ILE A 104 -12.62 15.86 4.50
C ILE A 104 -11.70 17.07 4.29
N GLU A 105 -12.26 18.14 3.76
CA GLU A 105 -11.51 19.30 3.23
C GLU A 105 -10.61 20.00 4.26
N ALA A 106 -10.94 19.86 5.56
CA ALA A 106 -10.12 20.41 6.63
C ALA A 106 -8.74 19.73 6.80
N VAL A 107 -8.56 18.50 6.32
CA VAL A 107 -7.35 17.71 6.58
C VAL A 107 -6.68 17.15 5.33
N ALA A 108 -7.40 17.05 4.19
CA ALA A 108 -6.88 16.45 2.98
C ALA A 108 -7.55 17.03 1.72
N GLU A 109 -6.83 17.02 0.62
CA GLU A 109 -7.39 17.38 -0.68
C GLU A 109 -8.40 16.31 -1.14
N PRO A 110 -9.54 16.67 -1.75
CA PRO A 110 -10.37 15.73 -2.47
C PRO A 110 -9.55 15.06 -3.61
N TYR A 111 -9.67 13.74 -3.73
CA TYR A 111 -9.00 13.03 -4.81
C TYR A 111 -9.52 13.49 -6.19
N ILE A 112 -8.60 13.94 -7.00
CA ILE A 112 -8.80 14.24 -8.42
C ILE A 112 -7.58 13.72 -9.19
N LYS A 113 -7.79 12.74 -10.10
CA LYS A 113 -6.72 12.10 -10.88
C LYS A 113 -5.68 13.12 -11.43
N ARG A 114 -6.14 14.18 -12.10
CA ARG A 114 -5.24 15.18 -12.71
C ARG A 114 -4.39 15.91 -11.67
N LYS A 115 -4.94 16.18 -10.48
CA LYS A 115 -4.16 16.79 -9.37
C LYS A 115 -3.12 15.81 -8.84
N ALA A 116 -3.51 14.53 -8.63
CA ALA A 116 -2.58 13.48 -8.18
C ALA A 116 -1.39 13.34 -9.14
N VAL A 117 -1.67 13.20 -10.44
CA VAL A 117 -0.61 13.10 -11.46
C VAL A 117 0.29 14.34 -11.45
N ARG A 118 -0.31 15.55 -11.37
CA ARG A 118 0.48 16.79 -11.33
C ARG A 118 1.38 16.89 -10.08
N HIS A 119 0.94 16.37 -8.93
CA HIS A 119 1.77 16.32 -7.73
C HIS A 119 2.95 15.35 -7.91
N LEU A 120 2.71 14.16 -8.48
CA LEU A 120 3.77 13.18 -8.79
C LEU A 120 4.80 13.74 -9.77
N GLU A 121 4.37 14.40 -10.84
CA GLU A 121 5.27 15.09 -11.79
C GLU A 121 6.14 16.16 -11.11
N LYS A 122 5.62 16.82 -10.07
CA LYS A 122 6.36 17.79 -9.23
C LYS A 122 7.20 17.11 -8.15
N LYS A 123 7.37 15.79 -8.22
CA LYS A 123 8.16 14.98 -7.27
C LYS A 123 7.66 15.07 -5.82
N ARG A 124 6.36 15.28 -5.64
CA ARG A 124 5.68 15.17 -4.36
C ARG A 124 5.21 13.73 -4.15
N VAL A 125 5.37 13.20 -2.95
CA VAL A 125 4.72 11.95 -2.58
C VAL A 125 3.22 12.19 -2.42
N VAL A 126 2.42 11.40 -3.12
CA VAL A 126 0.95 11.47 -3.00
C VAL A 126 0.47 10.32 -2.13
N ILE A 127 -0.21 10.64 -1.04
CA ILE A 127 -0.78 9.65 -0.12
C ILE A 127 -2.28 9.59 -0.37
N PHE A 128 -2.82 8.41 -0.64
CA PHE A 128 -4.24 8.21 -0.87
C PHE A 128 -4.91 7.62 0.38
N GLY A 129 -5.83 8.38 0.97
CA GLY A 129 -6.68 7.98 2.09
C GLY A 129 -8.13 7.73 1.65
N GLY A 130 -8.93 7.14 2.54
CA GLY A 130 -10.35 6.88 2.29
C GLY A 130 -10.63 5.71 1.34
N GLY A 131 -9.64 4.86 1.06
CA GLY A 131 -9.82 3.68 0.21
C GLY A 131 -10.34 4.03 -1.19
N THR A 132 -11.37 3.31 -1.64
CA THR A 132 -12.12 3.63 -2.89
C THR A 132 -13.15 4.73 -2.68
N GLY A 133 -13.49 5.08 -1.44
CA GLY A 133 -14.64 5.92 -1.08
C GLY A 133 -15.96 5.16 -1.01
N ASN A 134 -15.96 3.86 -1.32
CA ASN A 134 -17.15 3.01 -1.33
C ASN A 134 -16.97 1.84 -0.35
N PRO A 135 -18.03 1.50 0.42
CA PRO A 135 -18.05 0.29 1.23
C PRO A 135 -17.83 -0.98 0.39
N PHE A 136 -17.55 -2.09 1.06
CA PHE A 136 -17.30 -3.43 0.50
C PHE A 136 -15.98 -3.62 -0.27
N PHE A 137 -15.17 -2.59 -0.44
CA PHE A 137 -13.85 -2.68 -1.04
C PHE A 137 -12.74 -2.59 0.01
N THR A 138 -11.65 -3.30 -0.23
CA THR A 138 -10.47 -3.23 0.62
C THR A 138 -9.49 -2.13 0.14
N THR A 139 -8.45 -1.88 0.93
CA THR A 139 -7.35 -1.01 0.51
C THR A 139 -6.46 -1.64 -0.57
N ASP A 140 -6.51 -2.97 -0.76
CA ASP A 140 -5.84 -3.63 -1.88
C ASP A 140 -6.52 -3.26 -3.20
N SER A 141 -7.86 -3.36 -3.27
CA SER A 141 -8.65 -2.89 -4.41
C SER A 141 -8.44 -1.39 -4.67
N ALA A 142 -8.38 -0.57 -3.61
CA ALA A 142 -8.11 0.86 -3.75
C ALA A 142 -6.71 1.12 -4.33
N ALA A 143 -5.69 0.37 -3.90
CA ALA A 143 -4.33 0.50 -4.41
C ALA A 143 -4.26 0.23 -5.92
N VAL A 144 -4.89 -0.87 -6.38
CA VAL A 144 -4.92 -1.18 -7.81
C VAL A 144 -5.64 -0.10 -8.62
N LEU A 145 -6.83 0.33 -8.14
CA LEU A 145 -7.59 1.38 -8.80
C LEU A 145 -6.76 2.67 -8.95
N ARG A 146 -6.15 3.14 -7.87
CA ARG A 146 -5.32 4.36 -7.89
C ARG A 146 -4.08 4.18 -8.77
N ALA A 147 -3.44 3.02 -8.75
CA ALA A 147 -2.27 2.73 -9.58
C ALA A 147 -2.59 2.84 -11.08
N ILE A 148 -3.71 2.27 -11.51
CA ILE A 148 -4.19 2.36 -12.90
C ILE A 148 -4.50 3.83 -13.26
N GLU A 149 -5.24 4.52 -12.40
CA GLU A 149 -5.66 5.91 -12.65
C GLU A 149 -4.46 6.86 -12.82
N ILE A 150 -3.39 6.68 -12.04
CA ILE A 150 -2.19 7.53 -12.12
C ILE A 150 -1.15 7.01 -13.12
N ASN A 151 -1.42 5.93 -13.85
CA ASN A 151 -0.48 5.24 -14.74
C ASN A 151 0.82 4.85 -14.01
N ALA A 152 0.72 4.14 -12.90
CA ALA A 152 1.87 3.56 -12.22
C ALA A 152 2.43 2.38 -13.03
N ASP A 153 3.75 2.23 -13.03
CA ASP A 153 4.44 1.12 -13.72
C ASP A 153 4.27 -0.21 -12.98
N VAL A 154 4.08 -0.13 -11.65
CA VAL A 154 4.02 -1.29 -10.77
C VAL A 154 3.35 -0.93 -9.44
N ILE A 155 2.72 -1.93 -8.80
CA ILE A 155 2.34 -1.86 -7.39
C ILE A 155 3.42 -2.57 -6.57
N LEU A 156 3.98 -1.85 -5.60
CA LEU A 156 4.93 -2.37 -4.62
C LEU A 156 4.17 -2.66 -3.33
N LYS A 157 3.88 -3.94 -3.06
CA LYS A 157 3.19 -4.34 -1.83
C LYS A 157 4.23 -4.61 -0.74
N GLY A 158 4.39 -3.65 0.16
CA GLY A 158 5.23 -3.76 1.35
C GLY A 158 4.55 -4.61 2.42
N THR A 159 5.19 -5.71 2.81
CA THR A 159 4.73 -6.69 3.80
C THR A 159 5.79 -6.92 4.89
N ARG A 160 5.51 -7.81 5.83
CA ARG A 160 6.48 -8.29 6.83
C ARG A 160 7.22 -9.55 6.39
N VAL A 161 6.74 -10.24 5.36
CA VAL A 161 7.38 -11.42 4.77
C VAL A 161 8.12 -11.07 3.49
N ASP A 162 9.09 -11.90 3.10
CA ASP A 162 10.00 -11.57 2.01
C ASP A 162 9.35 -11.61 0.61
N GLY A 163 8.22 -12.28 0.46
CA GLY A 163 7.51 -12.39 -0.81
C GLY A 163 6.27 -13.25 -0.70
N VAL A 164 5.90 -13.89 -1.80
CA VAL A 164 4.81 -14.87 -1.88
C VAL A 164 5.38 -16.26 -1.74
N TYR A 165 4.73 -17.08 -0.92
CA TYR A 165 5.11 -18.44 -0.63
C TYR A 165 3.99 -19.42 -1.01
N ASP A 166 4.34 -20.70 -1.19
CA ASP A 166 3.38 -21.78 -1.43
C ASP A 166 2.51 -22.11 -0.20
N SER A 167 2.98 -21.76 0.99
CA SER A 167 2.32 -21.87 2.27
C SER A 167 2.73 -20.73 3.20
N ASP A 168 2.07 -20.57 4.34
CA ASP A 168 2.36 -19.49 5.30
C ASP A 168 3.76 -19.69 5.93
N PRO A 169 4.76 -18.83 5.62
CA PRO A 169 6.12 -18.99 6.14
C PRO A 169 6.23 -18.76 7.66
N GLU A 170 5.22 -18.17 8.29
CA GLU A 170 5.20 -17.98 9.76
C GLU A 170 4.72 -19.26 10.47
N LYS A 171 4.13 -20.22 9.74
CA LYS A 171 3.64 -21.51 10.26
C LYS A 171 4.39 -22.69 9.71
N ASN A 172 5.03 -22.56 8.56
CA ASN A 172 5.75 -23.62 7.88
C ASN A 172 7.15 -23.14 7.49
N GLU A 173 8.16 -23.60 8.23
CA GLU A 173 9.56 -23.25 7.98
C GLU A 173 10.08 -23.76 6.61
N ASN A 174 9.40 -24.76 6.02
CA ASN A 174 9.72 -25.29 4.70
C ASN A 174 8.96 -24.59 3.56
N ALA A 175 8.27 -23.49 3.83
CA ALA A 175 7.55 -22.73 2.82
C ALA A 175 8.52 -22.22 1.73
N ILE A 176 8.18 -22.47 0.47
CA ILE A 176 9.02 -22.11 -0.68
C ILE A 176 8.53 -20.77 -1.25
N GLN A 177 9.44 -19.78 -1.31
CA GLN A 177 9.15 -18.50 -1.92
C GLN A 177 9.18 -18.60 -3.44
N TYR A 178 8.22 -17.95 -4.10
CA TYR A 178 8.23 -17.75 -5.54
C TYR A 178 9.05 -16.51 -5.91
N ASP A 179 9.93 -16.62 -6.90
CA ASP A 179 10.58 -15.45 -7.51
C ASP A 179 9.60 -14.69 -8.42
N THR A 180 8.84 -15.46 -9.21
CA THR A 180 7.79 -14.95 -10.11
C THR A 180 6.63 -15.94 -10.13
N ILE A 181 5.40 -15.40 -10.16
CA ILE A 181 4.19 -16.20 -10.26
C ILE A 181 3.17 -15.47 -11.14
N SER A 182 2.36 -16.20 -11.91
CA SER A 182 1.30 -15.59 -12.71
C SER A 182 0.09 -15.23 -11.86
N PHE A 183 -0.72 -14.23 -12.30
CA PHE A 183 -2.00 -13.93 -11.65
C PHE A 183 -2.91 -15.17 -11.62
N ASN A 184 -2.93 -15.95 -12.71
CA ASN A 184 -3.71 -17.17 -12.79
C ASN A 184 -3.30 -18.22 -11.75
N ASP A 185 -2.00 -18.39 -11.52
CA ASP A 185 -1.52 -19.35 -10.54
C ASP A 185 -1.79 -18.88 -9.10
N VAL A 186 -1.70 -17.58 -8.82
CA VAL A 186 -2.10 -17.01 -7.52
C VAL A 186 -3.57 -17.34 -7.22
N ILE A 187 -4.46 -17.14 -8.20
CA ILE A 187 -5.90 -17.42 -8.07
C ILE A 187 -6.14 -18.93 -7.93
N LYS A 188 -5.57 -19.77 -8.82
CA LYS A 188 -5.72 -21.23 -8.78
C LYS A 188 -5.24 -21.85 -7.47
N LYS A 189 -4.14 -21.35 -6.93
CA LYS A 189 -3.54 -21.83 -5.68
C LYS A 189 -4.18 -21.18 -4.45
N ASN A 190 -5.15 -20.26 -4.62
CA ASN A 190 -5.82 -19.54 -3.55
C ASN A 190 -4.84 -18.86 -2.56
N LEU A 191 -3.78 -18.24 -3.09
CA LEU A 191 -2.77 -17.57 -2.29
C LEU A 191 -3.34 -16.23 -1.76
N LYS A 192 -3.37 -16.08 -0.44
CA LYS A 192 -3.99 -14.93 0.26
C LYS A 192 -3.05 -13.72 0.33
N ILE A 193 -2.72 -13.16 -0.81
CA ILE A 193 -1.83 -12.00 -0.91
C ILE A 193 -2.63 -10.68 -0.94
N MET A 194 -3.67 -10.65 -1.77
CA MET A 194 -4.62 -9.55 -1.93
C MET A 194 -6.03 -10.13 -2.12
N ASP A 195 -7.06 -9.29 -2.09
CA ASP A 195 -8.41 -9.76 -2.44
C ASP A 195 -8.53 -10.04 -3.95
N SER A 196 -9.52 -10.87 -4.31
CA SER A 196 -9.74 -11.30 -5.70
C SER A 196 -10.05 -10.14 -6.65
N THR A 197 -10.76 -9.12 -6.17
CA THR A 197 -11.07 -7.91 -6.95
C THR A 197 -9.80 -7.18 -7.34
N ALA A 198 -8.87 -7.02 -6.41
CA ALA A 198 -7.57 -6.40 -6.68
C ALA A 198 -6.77 -7.19 -7.73
N PHE A 199 -6.71 -8.52 -7.61
CA PHE A 199 -6.00 -9.36 -8.58
C PHE A 199 -6.61 -9.29 -9.98
N THR A 200 -7.93 -9.43 -10.09
CA THR A 200 -8.61 -9.38 -11.37
C THR A 200 -8.39 -8.04 -12.06
N LEU A 201 -8.57 -6.94 -11.33
CA LEU A 201 -8.38 -5.59 -11.86
C LEU A 201 -6.93 -5.35 -12.29
N SER A 202 -5.94 -5.85 -11.53
CA SER A 202 -4.52 -5.73 -11.87
C SER A 202 -4.17 -6.55 -13.12
N GLN A 203 -4.68 -7.77 -13.21
CA GLN A 203 -4.49 -8.67 -14.35
C GLN A 203 -5.06 -8.09 -15.64
N GLU A 204 -6.31 -7.62 -15.62
CA GLU A 204 -6.99 -7.04 -16.79
C GLU A 204 -6.26 -5.80 -17.33
N ASN A 205 -5.60 -5.05 -16.47
CA ASN A 205 -4.84 -3.85 -16.84
C ASN A 205 -3.35 -4.10 -17.05
N ASN A 206 -2.87 -5.36 -17.01
CA ASN A 206 -1.47 -5.74 -17.13
C ASN A 206 -0.55 -4.99 -16.16
N LEU A 207 -1.05 -4.66 -14.97
CA LEU A 207 -0.32 -3.94 -13.94
C LEU A 207 0.40 -4.94 -13.03
N PRO A 208 1.75 -5.05 -13.06
CA PRO A 208 2.47 -5.99 -12.23
C PRO A 208 2.43 -5.59 -10.75
N ILE A 209 2.50 -6.60 -9.88
CA ILE A 209 2.60 -6.43 -8.43
C ILE A 209 3.91 -7.05 -7.96
N VAL A 210 4.68 -6.35 -7.14
CA VAL A 210 5.84 -6.92 -6.45
C VAL A 210 5.56 -6.94 -4.96
N VAL A 211 5.60 -8.14 -4.36
CA VAL A 211 5.45 -8.34 -2.92
C VAL A 211 6.83 -8.46 -2.30
N PHE A 212 7.13 -7.64 -1.30
CA PHE A 212 8.45 -7.61 -0.68
C PHE A 212 8.39 -7.21 0.80
N ASN A 213 9.46 -7.48 1.53
CA ASN A 213 9.58 -7.14 2.95
C ASN A 213 10.01 -5.67 3.12
N MET A 214 9.06 -4.82 3.53
CA MET A 214 9.29 -3.40 3.78
C MET A 214 10.01 -3.13 5.12
N ASN A 215 10.07 -4.12 6.02
CA ASN A 215 10.72 -3.97 7.32
C ASN A 215 12.26 -4.11 7.23
N LYS A 216 12.77 -4.68 6.15
CA LYS A 216 14.21 -4.79 5.90
C LYS A 216 14.72 -3.49 5.29
N THR A 217 15.64 -2.84 5.97
CA THR A 217 16.25 -1.56 5.53
C THR A 217 16.82 -1.66 4.11
N SER A 218 16.59 -0.62 3.33
CA SER A 218 17.04 -0.48 1.94
C SER A 218 16.41 -1.46 0.94
N ASN A 219 15.43 -2.29 1.33
CA ASN A 219 14.78 -3.20 0.39
C ASN A 219 14.03 -2.44 -0.70
N LEU A 220 13.34 -1.35 -0.37
CA LEU A 220 12.66 -0.52 -1.36
C LEU A 220 13.68 0.06 -2.35
N LEU A 221 14.77 0.62 -1.87
CA LEU A 221 15.83 1.19 -2.71
C LEU A 221 16.48 0.13 -3.63
N LYS A 222 16.81 -1.04 -3.09
CA LYS A 222 17.37 -2.16 -3.87
C LYS A 222 16.42 -2.61 -4.98
N LEU A 223 15.12 -2.74 -4.67
CA LEU A 223 14.09 -3.12 -5.63
C LEU A 223 13.99 -2.12 -6.77
N ILE A 224 13.95 -0.81 -6.47
CA ILE A 224 13.88 0.26 -7.46
C ILE A 224 15.13 0.27 -8.37
N ASN A 225 16.28 -0.13 -7.86
CA ASN A 225 17.52 -0.25 -8.62
C ASN A 225 17.64 -1.57 -9.40
N GLY A 226 16.60 -2.43 -9.36
CA GLY A 226 16.53 -3.64 -10.17
C GLY A 226 17.09 -4.90 -9.50
N THR A 227 17.41 -4.84 -8.21
CA THR A 227 17.77 -6.04 -7.45
C THR A 227 16.53 -6.93 -7.33
N LYS A 228 16.67 -8.21 -7.67
CA LYS A 228 15.59 -9.19 -7.52
C LYS A 228 15.32 -9.44 -6.04
N ILE A 229 14.33 -8.80 -5.52
CA ILE A 229 13.84 -8.90 -4.14
C ILE A 229 12.34 -9.16 -4.19
N GLY A 230 11.87 -10.04 -3.33
CA GLY A 230 10.46 -10.35 -3.23
C GLY A 230 9.96 -11.28 -4.34
N THR A 231 8.67 -11.23 -4.60
CA THR A 231 7.99 -12.02 -5.63
C THR A 231 7.31 -11.09 -6.62
N SER A 232 7.57 -11.29 -7.91
CA SER A 232 6.88 -10.57 -8.99
C SER A 232 5.64 -11.33 -9.44
N ILE A 233 4.47 -10.67 -9.41
CA ILE A 233 3.20 -11.20 -9.91
C ILE A 233 2.87 -10.47 -11.21
N LYS A 234 2.73 -11.20 -12.30
CA LYS A 234 2.44 -10.66 -13.64
C LYS A 234 1.75 -11.68 -14.52
N ASN A 235 1.26 -11.29 -15.71
CA ASN A 235 0.75 -12.20 -16.74
C ASN A 235 1.84 -13.06 -17.34
#